data_3a00c7fee9cf1565e039cfdcfe47c9ad
#
_entry.id   3a00c7fee9cf1565e039cfdcfe47c9ad
#
_cell.length_a   1.000
_cell.length_b   1.000
_cell.length_c   1.000
_cell.angle_alpha   90.00
_cell.angle_beta   90.00
_cell.angle_gamma   90.00
#
_symmetry.space_group_name_H-M   'P 1'
#
loop_
_entity.id
_entity.type
_entity.pdbx_description
1 polymer ?
#
loop_
_entity_poly.entity_id
_entity_poly.type
_entity_poly.pdbx_seq_one_letter_code
_entity_poly.pdbx_strand_id
1 'polypeptide(L)'
;FFKQKTAYEISACLVGSEMCIRDRDLALAYSPGVAAPVLAISDNEDSVYDYTVKGNLVAVISNGSAILGLGDLGPLASKPVMEGKAVLFKRFADVDSIDIEIIEKDPDKISEIIASLEPSFGGINLEDISAPDCFIIESKLREKLNIPVFHDDQHGTAIISAAGIINALDLTGKNITDMKVVINGAGAAGIACLELLKAMGLPHDNATLCDSKGPIFIGRDENINQWKSAHAIQTKDRTLADAIKGSDIFLGLSVKGALTTEMIKTMNKNPKYLQWLTPILKLIRKLQKK
;
A
#
# COMPACT_ATOMS: atom_id res chain seq x y z
N PHE A 1 33.57 4.02 27.48
CA PHE A 1 32.42 3.38 26.82
C PHE A 1 32.41 3.87 25.39
N PHE A 2 33.05 3.14 24.49
CA PHE A 2 32.93 3.38 23.05
C PHE A 2 31.54 2.86 22.64
N LYS A 3 30.67 3.76 22.20
CA LYS A 3 29.46 3.37 21.46
C LYS A 3 29.94 2.63 20.19
N GLN A 4 29.70 1.33 20.16
CA GLN A 4 30.03 0.52 18.98
C GLN A 4 29.15 1.04 17.84
N LYS A 5 29.77 1.53 16.76
CA LYS A 5 29.03 1.92 15.56
C LYS A 5 28.28 0.70 15.03
N THR A 6 27.03 0.88 14.64
CA THR A 6 26.25 -0.19 14.04
C THR A 6 26.89 -0.67 12.72
N ALA A 7 26.62 -1.88 12.29
CA ALA A 7 27.09 -2.41 11.00
C ALA A 7 26.68 -1.48 9.83
N TYR A 8 25.56 -0.75 9.97
CA TYR A 8 25.12 0.28 9.03
C TYR A 8 26.04 1.49 8.98
N GLU A 9 26.45 2.05 10.11
CA GLU A 9 27.41 3.16 10.14
C GLU A 9 28.78 2.76 9.56
N ILE A 10 29.12 1.47 9.68
CA ILE A 10 30.33 0.89 9.09
C ILE A 10 30.14 0.67 7.58
N SER A 11 28.98 0.14 7.13
CA SER A 11 28.71 -0.07 5.71
C SER A 11 28.50 1.26 4.94
N ALA A 12 27.91 2.27 5.57
CA ALA A 12 27.83 3.62 5.01
C ALA A 12 29.22 4.25 4.84
N CYS A 13 30.17 3.94 5.73
CA CYS A 13 31.59 4.31 5.55
C CYS A 13 32.29 3.50 4.44
N LEU A 14 31.82 2.30 4.13
CA LEU A 14 32.35 1.45 3.04
C LEU A 14 31.94 1.92 1.64
N VAL A 15 30.79 2.60 1.52
CA VAL A 15 30.22 3.08 0.24
C VAL A 15 30.52 4.55 -0.03
N GLY A 16 30.96 5.34 0.98
CA GLY A 16 31.19 6.77 0.85
C GLY A 16 32.57 7.21 1.32
N SER A 17 33.44 7.56 0.39
CA SER A 17 34.59 8.48 0.49
C SER A 17 35.78 8.18 1.39
N GLU A 18 35.84 7.15 2.21
CA GLU A 18 37.06 6.77 2.92
C GLU A 18 37.60 5.42 2.47
N MET A 19 38.47 5.43 1.50
CA MET A 19 39.13 4.28 0.88
C MET A 19 40.27 3.68 1.74
N CYS A 20 40.31 3.94 3.04
CA CYS A 20 41.30 3.41 3.96
C CYS A 20 40.65 2.73 5.16
N ILE A 21 40.06 1.56 4.94
CA ILE A 21 39.72 0.64 6.05
C ILE A 21 41.06 0.10 6.57
N ARG A 22 41.41 0.43 7.80
CA ARG A 22 42.57 -0.13 8.48
C ARG A 22 42.25 -1.55 8.93
N ASP A 23 43.26 -2.42 9.00
CA ASP A 23 43.13 -3.81 9.51
C ASP A 23 42.33 -3.88 10.82
N ARG A 24 42.50 -2.87 11.70
CA ARG A 24 41.78 -2.76 12.95
C ARG A 24 40.26 -2.57 12.75
N ASP A 25 39.85 -1.79 11.78
CA ASP A 25 38.44 -1.50 11.50
C ASP A 25 37.77 -2.77 10.91
N LEU A 26 38.48 -3.49 10.06
CA LEU A 26 38.03 -4.80 9.55
C LEU A 26 37.88 -5.83 10.65
N ALA A 27 38.82 -5.87 11.61
CA ALA A 27 38.75 -6.78 12.73
C ALA A 27 37.57 -6.49 13.68
N LEU A 28 37.11 -5.23 13.74
CA LEU A 28 35.92 -4.82 14.49
C LEU A 28 34.62 -5.08 13.71
N ALA A 29 34.64 -4.75 12.39
CA ALA A 29 33.44 -4.82 11.54
C ALA A 29 33.11 -6.25 11.08
N TYR A 30 34.13 -7.12 11.03
CA TYR A 30 33.99 -8.50 10.59
C TYR A 30 34.62 -9.46 11.60
N SER A 31 35.57 -10.27 11.21
CA SER A 31 36.19 -11.28 12.10
C SER A 31 37.45 -10.70 12.78
N PRO A 32 37.61 -10.84 14.12
CA PRO A 32 36.76 -11.57 15.08
C PRO A 32 35.65 -10.74 15.77
N GLY A 33 35.61 -9.41 15.61
CA GLY A 33 34.78 -8.51 16.38
C GLY A 33 33.28 -8.79 16.25
N VAL A 34 32.81 -9.22 15.07
CA VAL A 34 31.40 -9.53 14.79
C VAL A 34 30.86 -10.70 15.65
N ALA A 35 31.74 -11.52 16.24
CA ALA A 35 31.33 -12.62 17.12
C ALA A 35 30.58 -12.11 18.37
N ALA A 36 30.94 -10.92 18.89
CA ALA A 36 30.29 -10.36 20.06
C ALA A 36 28.79 -10.06 19.84
N PRO A 37 28.36 -9.30 18.82
CA PRO A 37 26.95 -9.12 18.53
C PRO A 37 26.23 -10.42 18.14
N VAL A 38 26.88 -11.36 17.46
CA VAL A 38 26.28 -12.68 17.17
C VAL A 38 25.89 -13.41 18.44
N LEU A 39 26.79 -13.47 19.43
CA LEU A 39 26.50 -14.10 20.73
C LEU A 39 25.41 -13.34 21.49
N ALA A 40 25.46 -12.02 21.50
CA ALA A 40 24.43 -11.20 22.17
C ALA A 40 23.04 -11.44 21.58
N ILE A 41 22.91 -11.53 20.25
CA ILE A 41 21.63 -11.81 19.59
C ILE A 41 21.20 -13.26 19.85
N SER A 42 22.14 -14.21 19.89
CA SER A 42 21.84 -15.61 20.22
C SER A 42 21.30 -15.77 21.64
N ASP A 43 21.80 -14.96 22.57
CA ASP A 43 21.35 -14.97 23.98
C ASP A 43 20.02 -14.22 24.18
N ASN A 44 19.79 -13.16 23.39
CA ASN A 44 18.56 -12.35 23.39
C ASN A 44 18.27 -11.85 21.97
N GLU A 45 17.26 -12.43 21.32
CA GLU A 45 16.88 -12.11 19.94
C GLU A 45 16.53 -10.61 19.75
N ASP A 46 15.96 -9.95 20.73
CA ASP A 46 15.61 -8.51 20.65
C ASP A 46 16.85 -7.63 20.44
N SER A 47 18.02 -8.08 20.82
CA SER A 47 19.28 -7.38 20.60
C SER A 47 19.61 -7.21 19.10
N VAL A 48 18.94 -7.92 18.21
CA VAL A 48 19.08 -7.72 16.76
C VAL A 48 18.80 -6.30 16.34
N TYR A 49 17.87 -5.62 16.99
CA TYR A 49 17.50 -4.23 16.72
C TYR A 49 18.57 -3.23 17.18
N ASP A 50 19.39 -3.61 18.17
CA ASP A 50 20.48 -2.77 18.68
C ASP A 50 21.77 -2.91 17.86
N TYR A 51 22.02 -4.10 17.32
CA TYR A 51 23.30 -4.45 16.68
C TYR A 51 23.24 -4.52 15.16
N THR A 52 22.04 -4.46 14.55
CA THR A 52 21.90 -4.58 13.09
C THR A 52 21.03 -3.46 12.51
N VAL A 53 20.96 -3.42 11.19
CA VAL A 53 20.08 -2.49 10.44
C VAL A 53 18.61 -2.89 10.48
N LYS A 54 18.27 -4.07 11.01
CA LYS A 54 16.90 -4.61 11.01
C LYS A 54 15.88 -3.60 11.56
N GLY A 55 16.23 -2.81 12.58
CA GLY A 55 15.33 -1.84 13.20
C GLY A 55 14.94 -0.66 12.30
N ASN A 56 15.67 -0.42 11.20
CA ASN A 56 15.40 0.69 10.29
C ASN A 56 15.39 0.25 8.80
N LEU A 57 15.18 -1.03 8.52
CA LEU A 57 15.19 -1.57 7.17
C LEU A 57 13.85 -2.19 6.80
N VAL A 58 13.20 -1.68 5.75
CA VAL A 58 11.92 -2.17 5.21
C VAL A 58 12.15 -2.82 3.84
N ALA A 59 11.57 -4.01 3.63
CA ALA A 59 11.48 -4.59 2.29
C ALA A 59 10.27 -4.00 1.55
N VAL A 60 10.49 -3.51 0.33
CA VAL A 60 9.43 -3.13 -0.62
C VAL A 60 9.28 -4.29 -1.60
N ILE A 61 8.16 -5.02 -1.52
CA ILE A 61 8.00 -6.29 -2.23
C ILE A 61 6.85 -6.23 -3.23
N SER A 62 7.12 -6.66 -4.45
CA SER A 62 6.14 -6.72 -5.54
C SER A 62 6.30 -7.96 -6.40
N ASN A 63 5.21 -8.41 -7.02
CA ASN A 63 5.26 -9.33 -8.16
C ASN A 63 4.87 -8.65 -9.49
N GLY A 64 4.62 -7.34 -9.46
CA GLY A 64 4.30 -6.53 -10.62
C GLY A 64 2.97 -6.86 -11.29
N SER A 65 2.01 -7.42 -10.54
CA SER A 65 0.70 -7.82 -11.09
C SER A 65 -0.32 -6.68 -11.18
N ALA A 66 -0.02 -5.48 -10.60
CA ALA A 66 -0.92 -4.32 -10.63
C ALA A 66 -0.18 -2.98 -10.71
N ILE A 67 0.78 -2.84 -11.60
CA ILE A 67 1.69 -1.69 -11.66
C ILE A 67 0.96 -0.41 -12.03
N LEU A 68 0.87 0.55 -11.10
CA LEU A 68 0.43 1.95 -11.33
C LEU A 68 -0.81 2.12 -12.24
N GLY A 69 -1.73 1.16 -12.28
CA GLY A 69 -2.87 1.16 -13.20
C GLY A 69 -2.53 0.79 -14.64
N LEU A 70 -1.31 0.32 -14.92
CA LEU A 70 -0.89 -0.24 -16.20
C LEU A 70 -1.22 -1.74 -16.32
N GLY A 71 -1.53 -2.40 -15.19
CA GLY A 71 -1.88 -3.80 -15.10
C GLY A 71 -0.71 -4.73 -14.81
N ASP A 72 -0.87 -6.02 -15.14
CA ASP A 72 0.16 -7.06 -14.94
C ASP A 72 1.24 -6.93 -16.02
N LEU A 73 2.35 -6.30 -15.69
CA LEU A 73 3.54 -6.18 -16.55
C LEU A 73 4.71 -7.01 -16.01
N GLY A 74 4.53 -7.64 -14.86
CA GLY A 74 5.50 -8.53 -14.25
C GLY A 74 6.57 -7.84 -13.41
N PRO A 75 7.37 -8.64 -12.67
CA PRO A 75 8.28 -8.14 -11.64
C PRO A 75 9.40 -7.24 -12.18
N LEU A 76 9.98 -7.55 -13.34
CA LEU A 76 11.04 -6.71 -13.91
C LEU A 76 10.55 -5.30 -14.25
N ALA A 77 9.31 -5.18 -14.72
CA ALA A 77 8.74 -3.88 -15.06
C ALA A 77 8.32 -3.08 -13.82
N SER A 78 8.10 -3.73 -12.67
CA SER A 78 7.79 -3.05 -11.41
C SER A 78 9.01 -2.39 -10.76
N LYS A 79 10.22 -2.88 -11.05
CA LYS A 79 11.45 -2.44 -10.38
C LYS A 79 11.62 -0.92 -10.28
N PRO A 80 11.43 -0.10 -11.33
CA PRO A 80 11.57 1.36 -11.20
C PRO A 80 10.59 1.99 -10.21
N VAL A 81 9.40 1.38 -10.04
CA VAL A 81 8.39 1.85 -9.08
C VAL A 81 8.84 1.49 -7.66
N MET A 82 9.34 0.28 -7.46
CA MET A 82 9.82 -0.20 -6.16
C MET A 82 11.04 0.59 -5.67
N GLU A 83 12.01 0.85 -6.55
CA GLU A 83 13.13 1.76 -6.25
C GLU A 83 12.64 3.17 -5.90
N GLY A 84 11.64 3.68 -6.64
CA GLY A 84 10.97 4.94 -6.32
C GLY A 84 10.32 4.95 -4.95
N LYS A 85 9.64 3.86 -4.56
CA LYS A 85 9.06 3.70 -3.23
C LYS A 85 10.14 3.70 -2.14
N ALA A 86 11.26 3.02 -2.35
CA ALA A 86 12.40 3.02 -1.43
C ALA A 86 12.95 4.44 -1.21
N VAL A 87 13.05 5.24 -2.27
CA VAL A 87 13.43 6.65 -2.17
C VAL A 87 12.44 7.46 -1.32
N LEU A 88 11.13 7.19 -1.42
CA LEU A 88 10.12 7.87 -0.61
C LEU A 88 10.25 7.50 0.88
N PHE A 89 10.48 6.23 1.22
CA PHE A 89 10.77 5.80 2.59
C PHE A 89 11.95 6.57 3.18
N LYS A 90 13.06 6.63 2.44
CA LYS A 90 14.25 7.36 2.89
C LYS A 90 13.99 8.85 3.01
N ARG A 91 13.35 9.46 2.01
CA ARG A 91 13.14 10.92 1.95
C ARG A 91 12.19 11.44 3.01
N PHE A 92 11.11 10.74 3.30
CA PHE A 92 10.04 11.22 4.17
C PHE A 92 10.06 10.67 5.58
N ALA A 93 10.64 9.48 5.77
CA ALA A 93 10.66 8.81 7.08
C ALA A 93 12.07 8.50 7.60
N ASP A 94 13.11 8.74 6.80
CA ASP A 94 14.50 8.33 7.07
C ASP A 94 14.62 6.81 7.34
N VAL A 95 13.74 6.03 6.73
CA VAL A 95 13.75 4.56 6.77
C VAL A 95 14.50 4.04 5.56
N ASP A 96 15.43 3.15 5.78
CA ASP A 96 16.15 2.46 4.71
C ASP A 96 15.26 1.39 4.09
N SER A 97 15.37 1.18 2.78
CA SER A 97 14.54 0.22 2.08
C SER A 97 15.30 -0.51 0.98
N ILE A 98 14.97 -1.79 0.83
CA ILE A 98 15.45 -2.62 -0.29
C ILE A 98 14.22 -3.15 -1.01
N ASP A 99 14.20 -2.99 -2.32
CA ASP A 99 13.16 -3.53 -3.17
C ASP A 99 13.46 -4.97 -3.58
N ILE A 100 12.41 -5.81 -3.58
CA ILE A 100 12.48 -7.25 -3.89
C ILE A 100 11.34 -7.59 -4.84
N GLU A 101 11.68 -7.93 -6.08
CA GLU A 101 10.73 -8.34 -7.09
C GLU A 101 10.63 -9.87 -7.14
N ILE A 102 9.43 -10.41 -6.98
CA ILE A 102 9.17 -11.85 -6.92
C ILE A 102 8.48 -12.30 -8.21
N ILE A 103 9.05 -13.32 -8.88
CA ILE A 103 8.48 -13.88 -10.12
C ILE A 103 7.27 -14.80 -9.87
N GLU A 104 7.06 -15.27 -8.64
CA GLU A 104 5.97 -16.16 -8.28
C GLU A 104 4.60 -15.48 -8.42
N LYS A 105 3.58 -16.23 -8.77
CA LYS A 105 2.18 -15.76 -8.91
C LYS A 105 1.23 -16.41 -7.91
N ASP A 106 1.59 -17.56 -7.37
CA ASP A 106 0.80 -18.25 -6.35
C ASP A 106 0.89 -17.47 -5.01
N PRO A 107 -0.24 -16.98 -4.47
CA PRO A 107 -0.23 -16.16 -3.26
C PRO A 107 0.29 -16.90 -2.03
N ASP A 108 0.15 -18.23 -1.98
CA ASP A 108 0.62 -19.05 -0.87
C ASP A 108 2.16 -19.12 -0.89
N LYS A 109 2.73 -19.37 -2.06
CA LYS A 109 4.18 -19.41 -2.23
C LYS A 109 4.81 -18.04 -2.05
N ILE A 110 4.17 -16.96 -2.56
CA ILE A 110 4.63 -15.58 -2.30
C ILE A 110 4.71 -15.33 -0.79
N SER A 111 3.65 -15.72 -0.05
CA SER A 111 3.62 -15.55 1.40
C SER A 111 4.74 -16.35 2.10
N GLU A 112 5.06 -17.55 1.63
CA GLU A 112 6.16 -18.35 2.18
C GLU A 112 7.53 -17.73 1.90
N ILE A 113 7.76 -17.26 0.67
CA ILE A 113 9.00 -16.57 0.28
C ILE A 113 9.21 -15.35 1.16
N ILE A 114 8.18 -14.49 1.28
CA ILE A 114 8.28 -13.26 2.07
C ILE A 114 8.48 -13.56 3.55
N ALA A 115 7.77 -14.56 4.10
CA ALA A 115 7.92 -14.95 5.49
C ALA A 115 9.35 -15.39 5.83
N SER A 116 10.05 -16.05 4.89
CA SER A 116 11.43 -16.47 5.10
C SER A 116 12.43 -15.29 5.17
N LEU A 117 12.03 -14.09 4.77
CA LEU A 117 12.87 -12.88 4.80
C LEU A 117 12.77 -12.11 6.13
N GLU A 118 11.86 -12.48 7.03
CA GLU A 118 11.63 -11.78 8.30
C GLU A 118 12.92 -11.47 9.10
N PRO A 119 13.91 -12.38 9.18
CA PRO A 119 15.11 -12.09 9.96
C PRO A 119 15.89 -10.87 9.47
N SER A 120 15.76 -10.49 8.19
CA SER A 120 16.51 -9.40 7.57
C SER A 120 15.86 -8.02 7.73
N PHE A 121 14.54 -7.95 7.97
CA PHE A 121 13.77 -6.71 7.87
C PHE A 121 13.02 -6.38 9.16
N GLY A 122 12.89 -5.09 9.44
CA GLY A 122 12.04 -4.55 10.51
C GLY A 122 10.59 -4.33 10.09
N GLY A 123 10.27 -4.44 8.79
CA GLY A 123 8.93 -4.32 8.26
C GLY A 123 8.85 -4.71 6.79
N ILE A 124 7.64 -5.01 6.33
CA ILE A 124 7.33 -5.38 4.94
C ILE A 124 6.31 -4.39 4.38
N ASN A 125 6.65 -3.75 3.27
CA ASN A 125 5.72 -3.01 2.41
C ASN A 125 5.42 -3.83 1.16
N LEU A 126 4.17 -4.26 1.00
CA LEU A 126 3.67 -4.88 -0.23
C LEU A 126 3.21 -3.78 -1.18
N GLU A 127 3.60 -3.88 -2.45
CA GLU A 127 3.33 -2.85 -3.46
C GLU A 127 2.95 -3.47 -4.80
N ASP A 128 1.99 -2.87 -5.51
CA ASP A 128 1.61 -3.26 -6.89
C ASP A 128 1.25 -4.77 -7.03
N ILE A 129 0.63 -5.35 -6.01
CA ILE A 129 0.08 -6.71 -6.03
C ILE A 129 -1.42 -6.63 -6.26
N SER A 130 -1.92 -7.35 -7.28
CA SER A 130 -3.31 -7.29 -7.68
C SER A 130 -4.28 -7.94 -6.66
N ALA A 131 -5.48 -7.37 -6.56
CA ALA A 131 -6.58 -8.04 -5.87
C ALA A 131 -7.14 -9.20 -6.73
N PRO A 132 -7.52 -10.36 -6.13
CA PRO A 132 -7.67 -10.59 -4.69
C PRO A 132 -6.41 -11.08 -3.97
N ASP A 133 -5.33 -11.40 -4.66
CA ASP A 133 -4.12 -12.03 -4.10
C ASP A 133 -3.47 -11.18 -3.01
N CYS A 134 -3.48 -9.86 -3.17
CA CYS A 134 -2.94 -8.94 -2.17
C CYS A 134 -3.59 -9.10 -0.78
N PHE A 135 -4.89 -9.38 -0.72
CA PHE A 135 -5.60 -9.61 0.55
C PHE A 135 -5.16 -10.91 1.21
N ILE A 136 -4.99 -11.97 0.40
CA ILE A 136 -4.56 -13.29 0.89
C ILE A 136 -3.13 -13.21 1.43
N ILE A 137 -2.23 -12.60 0.65
CA ILE A 137 -0.82 -12.46 1.00
C ILE A 137 -0.66 -11.64 2.28
N GLU A 138 -1.29 -10.47 2.35
CA GLU A 138 -1.19 -9.60 3.52
C GLU A 138 -1.74 -10.29 4.77
N SER A 139 -2.92 -10.92 4.70
CA SER A 139 -3.52 -11.61 5.85
C SER A 139 -2.61 -12.72 6.37
N LYS A 140 -2.08 -13.56 5.47
CA LYS A 140 -1.18 -14.65 5.85
C LYS A 140 0.12 -14.17 6.47
N LEU A 141 0.69 -13.09 5.94
CA LEU A 141 1.92 -12.52 6.47
C LEU A 141 1.71 -11.89 7.84
N ARG A 142 0.61 -11.16 8.04
CA ARG A 142 0.26 -10.59 9.34
C ARG A 142 0.00 -11.63 10.43
N GLU A 143 -0.45 -12.82 10.07
CA GLU A 143 -0.62 -13.94 11.00
C GLU A 143 0.70 -14.65 11.33
N LYS A 144 1.66 -14.67 10.37
CA LYS A 144 2.91 -15.43 10.50
C LYS A 144 4.06 -14.62 11.07
N LEU A 145 4.13 -13.32 10.78
CA LEU A 145 5.29 -12.48 11.07
C LEU A 145 5.11 -11.67 12.35
N ASN A 146 6.21 -11.47 13.07
CA ASN A 146 6.26 -10.60 14.24
C ASN A 146 6.68 -9.16 13.92
N ILE A 147 6.87 -8.83 12.64
CA ILE A 147 7.15 -7.49 12.12
C ILE A 147 5.94 -6.91 11.41
N PRO A 148 5.80 -5.57 11.32
CA PRO A 148 4.71 -4.94 10.58
C PRO A 148 4.67 -5.34 9.12
N VAL A 149 3.46 -5.66 8.63
CA VAL A 149 3.16 -5.89 7.21
C VAL A 149 2.12 -4.89 6.77
N PHE A 150 2.38 -4.18 5.69
CA PHE A 150 1.56 -3.11 5.16
C PHE A 150 1.45 -3.23 3.64
N HIS A 151 0.23 -3.15 3.09
CA HIS A 151 0.01 -3.09 1.65
C HIS A 151 -0.41 -1.66 1.28
N ASP A 152 0.47 -0.92 0.61
CA ASP A 152 0.26 0.53 0.38
C ASP A 152 -0.94 0.83 -0.50
N ASP A 153 -1.17 0.07 -1.58
CA ASP A 153 -2.32 0.28 -2.47
C ASP A 153 -3.67 0.12 -1.74
N GLN A 154 -3.72 -0.66 -0.67
CA GLN A 154 -4.89 -0.78 0.19
C GLN A 154 -4.91 0.37 1.21
N HIS A 155 -3.97 0.33 2.15
CA HIS A 155 -4.02 1.13 3.37
C HIS A 155 -3.53 2.56 3.18
N GLY A 156 -2.51 2.80 2.35
CA GLY A 156 -2.04 4.14 2.03
C GLY A 156 -3.13 4.96 1.33
N THR A 157 -3.78 4.37 0.34
CA THR A 157 -4.89 5.00 -0.36
C THR A 157 -6.09 5.23 0.56
N ALA A 158 -6.41 4.29 1.45
CA ALA A 158 -7.49 4.44 2.43
C ALA A 158 -7.21 5.57 3.42
N ILE A 159 -6.01 5.63 3.98
CA ILE A 159 -5.61 6.66 4.96
C ILE A 159 -5.70 8.07 4.36
N ILE A 160 -5.14 8.29 3.17
CA ILE A 160 -5.17 9.63 2.57
C ILE A 160 -6.58 10.03 2.10
N SER A 161 -7.40 9.07 1.64
CA SER A 161 -8.79 9.30 1.30
C SER A 161 -9.61 9.68 2.53
N ALA A 162 -9.44 8.96 3.63
CA ALA A 162 -10.09 9.25 4.90
C ALA A 162 -9.69 10.63 5.45
N ALA A 163 -8.41 10.98 5.41
CA ALA A 163 -7.92 12.30 5.82
C ALA A 163 -8.58 13.43 5.00
N GLY A 164 -8.70 13.27 3.68
CA GLY A 164 -9.40 14.21 2.81
C GLY A 164 -10.88 14.33 3.15
N ILE A 165 -11.55 13.22 3.45
CA ILE A 165 -12.97 13.19 3.83
C ILE A 165 -13.18 13.85 5.20
N ILE A 166 -12.36 13.54 6.21
CA ILE A 166 -12.44 14.16 7.55
C ILE A 166 -12.40 15.69 7.40
N ASN A 167 -11.40 16.22 6.70
CA ASN A 167 -11.27 17.66 6.48
C ASN A 167 -12.49 18.24 5.72
N ALA A 168 -13.02 17.52 4.74
CA ALA A 168 -14.19 17.97 4.00
C ALA A 168 -15.48 17.97 4.83
N LEU A 169 -15.63 17.01 5.74
CA LEU A 169 -16.74 16.95 6.70
C LEU A 169 -16.66 18.08 7.72
N ASP A 170 -15.48 18.32 8.28
CA ASP A 170 -15.23 19.42 9.23
C ASP A 170 -15.56 20.78 8.62
N LEU A 171 -15.06 21.08 7.43
CA LEU A 171 -15.34 22.31 6.68
C LEU A 171 -16.82 22.53 6.38
N THR A 172 -17.63 21.47 6.35
CA THR A 172 -19.06 21.55 5.97
C THR A 172 -20.01 21.31 7.14
N GLY A 173 -19.48 21.02 8.34
CA GLY A 173 -20.27 20.72 9.54
C GLY A 173 -21.15 19.48 9.38
N LYS A 174 -20.72 18.50 8.57
CA LYS A 174 -21.46 17.26 8.31
C LYS A 174 -20.83 16.09 9.05
N ASN A 175 -21.63 15.09 9.45
CA ASN A 175 -21.18 13.85 10.03
C ASN A 175 -21.11 12.74 8.98
N ILE A 176 -20.12 11.84 9.11
CA ILE A 176 -19.96 10.71 8.19
C ILE A 176 -21.17 9.76 8.22
N THR A 177 -21.84 9.65 9.36
CA THR A 177 -23.06 8.83 9.55
C THR A 177 -24.21 9.23 8.63
N ASP A 178 -24.25 10.49 8.21
CA ASP A 178 -25.32 11.04 7.38
C ASP A 178 -24.98 11.07 5.89
N MET A 179 -23.74 10.69 5.54
CA MET A 179 -23.25 10.74 4.16
C MET A 179 -23.65 9.54 3.36
N LYS A 180 -23.99 9.77 2.08
CA LYS A 180 -24.11 8.75 1.05
C LYS A 180 -22.82 8.75 0.20
N VAL A 181 -22.09 7.66 0.21
CA VAL A 181 -20.77 7.51 -0.43
C VAL A 181 -20.84 6.53 -1.59
N VAL A 182 -20.28 6.92 -2.73
CA VAL A 182 -20.09 6.04 -3.88
C VAL A 182 -18.60 5.88 -4.15
N ILE A 183 -18.13 4.63 -4.17
CA ILE A 183 -16.74 4.28 -4.47
C ILE A 183 -16.71 3.54 -5.81
N ASN A 184 -16.00 4.09 -6.78
CA ASN A 184 -15.87 3.51 -8.11
C ASN A 184 -14.47 2.89 -8.28
N GLY A 185 -14.41 1.59 -8.22
CA GLY A 185 -13.22 0.75 -8.22
C GLY A 185 -13.25 -0.24 -7.08
N ALA A 186 -13.71 -1.46 -7.32
CA ALA A 186 -13.82 -2.53 -6.32
C ALA A 186 -12.57 -3.45 -6.31
N GLY A 187 -11.40 -2.84 -6.38
CA GLY A 187 -10.10 -3.46 -6.20
C GLY A 187 -9.55 -3.22 -4.79
N ALA A 188 -8.25 -3.45 -4.60
CA ALA A 188 -7.56 -3.30 -3.33
C ALA A 188 -7.87 -1.97 -2.63
N ALA A 189 -7.64 -0.85 -3.31
CA ALA A 189 -7.86 0.49 -2.79
C ALA A 189 -9.33 0.76 -2.42
N GLY A 190 -10.27 0.39 -3.30
CA GLY A 190 -11.69 0.67 -3.09
C GLY A 190 -12.28 -0.07 -1.90
N ILE A 191 -11.93 -1.32 -1.73
CA ILE A 191 -12.36 -2.15 -0.60
C ILE A 191 -11.76 -1.60 0.70
N ALA A 192 -10.46 -1.33 0.74
CA ALA A 192 -9.81 -0.78 1.93
C ALA A 192 -10.34 0.61 2.33
N CYS A 193 -10.59 1.50 1.35
CA CYS A 193 -11.24 2.79 1.61
C CYS A 193 -12.62 2.61 2.23
N LEU A 194 -13.42 1.69 1.69
CA LEU A 194 -14.77 1.44 2.18
C LEU A 194 -14.74 0.88 3.61
N GLU A 195 -13.87 -0.06 3.90
CA GLU A 195 -13.71 -0.63 5.24
C GLU A 195 -13.30 0.43 6.26
N LEU A 196 -12.32 1.28 5.92
CA LEU A 196 -11.90 2.37 6.80
C LEU A 196 -13.03 3.38 7.05
N LEU A 197 -13.80 3.77 6.02
CA LEU A 197 -14.93 4.68 6.19
C LEU A 197 -16.03 4.08 7.05
N LYS A 198 -16.31 2.78 6.91
CA LYS A 198 -17.25 2.06 7.80
C LYS A 198 -16.74 2.02 9.25
N ALA A 199 -15.45 1.77 9.45
CA ALA A 199 -14.85 1.82 10.78
C ALA A 199 -14.93 3.22 11.42
N MET A 200 -14.94 4.28 10.59
CA MET A 200 -15.16 5.67 11.03
C MET A 200 -16.63 6.00 11.30
N GLY A 201 -17.56 5.08 11.05
CA GLY A 201 -18.98 5.25 11.34
C GLY A 201 -19.90 5.43 10.12
N LEU A 202 -19.40 5.25 8.89
CA LEU A 202 -20.26 5.25 7.70
C LEU A 202 -21.19 4.02 7.74
N PRO A 203 -22.53 4.20 7.71
CA PRO A 203 -23.46 3.08 7.68
C PRO A 203 -23.27 2.22 6.42
N HIS A 204 -23.41 0.90 6.56
CA HIS A 204 -23.25 -0.04 5.46
C HIS A 204 -24.12 0.31 4.24
N ASP A 205 -25.40 0.61 4.47
CA ASP A 205 -26.36 0.89 3.39
C ASP A 205 -26.18 2.27 2.74
N ASN A 206 -25.37 3.14 3.36
CA ASN A 206 -25.04 4.45 2.80
C ASN A 206 -23.80 4.38 1.87
N ALA A 207 -23.17 3.23 1.72
CA ALA A 207 -21.96 3.04 0.97
C ALA A 207 -22.18 2.14 -0.25
N THR A 208 -22.07 2.68 -1.45
CA THR A 208 -22.17 1.92 -2.69
C THR A 208 -20.81 1.70 -3.31
N LEU A 209 -20.37 0.45 -3.36
CA LEU A 209 -19.17 0.03 -4.08
C LEU A 209 -19.53 -0.31 -5.52
N CYS A 210 -18.80 0.23 -6.48
CA CYS A 210 -18.99 -0.03 -7.91
C CYS A 210 -17.72 -0.61 -8.54
N ASP A 211 -17.90 -1.53 -9.48
CA ASP A 211 -16.84 -1.99 -10.39
C ASP A 211 -17.21 -1.70 -11.86
N SER A 212 -16.50 -2.31 -12.82
CA SER A 212 -16.75 -2.14 -14.26
C SER A 212 -18.14 -2.58 -14.73
N LYS A 213 -18.87 -3.33 -13.90
CA LYS A 213 -20.24 -3.82 -14.17
C LYS A 213 -21.31 -3.02 -13.41
N GLY A 214 -20.91 -1.97 -12.68
CA GLY A 214 -21.80 -1.15 -11.88
C GLY A 214 -21.77 -1.46 -10.39
N PRO A 215 -22.83 -1.04 -9.64
CA PRO A 215 -22.93 -1.26 -8.21
C PRO A 215 -22.88 -2.74 -7.80
N ILE A 216 -22.25 -3.00 -6.65
CA ILE A 216 -22.26 -4.33 -6.01
C ILE A 216 -23.50 -4.42 -5.14
N PHE A 217 -24.44 -5.25 -5.54
CA PHE A 217 -25.74 -5.42 -4.88
C PHE A 217 -25.99 -6.86 -4.46
N ILE A 218 -26.85 -7.07 -3.47
CA ILE A 218 -27.25 -8.39 -2.98
C ILE A 218 -27.91 -9.19 -4.10
N GLY A 219 -27.38 -10.38 -4.39
CA GLY A 219 -27.87 -11.26 -5.46
C GLY A 219 -27.22 -11.01 -6.82
N ARG A 220 -26.15 -10.20 -6.89
CA ARG A 220 -25.33 -10.07 -8.09
C ARG A 220 -24.34 -11.24 -8.18
N ASP A 221 -24.32 -11.94 -9.30
CA ASP A 221 -23.45 -13.10 -9.55
C ASP A 221 -22.21 -12.76 -10.40
N GLU A 222 -22.33 -11.73 -11.26
CA GLU A 222 -21.26 -11.38 -12.20
C GLU A 222 -20.12 -10.61 -11.53
N ASN A 223 -18.87 -11.05 -11.73
CA ASN A 223 -17.64 -10.39 -11.26
C ASN A 223 -17.62 -10.18 -9.73
N ILE A 224 -18.08 -11.21 -8.99
CA ILE A 224 -18.16 -11.20 -7.52
C ILE A 224 -17.11 -12.15 -6.93
N ASN A 225 -16.54 -11.75 -5.81
CA ASN A 225 -15.72 -12.56 -4.91
C ASN A 225 -16.11 -12.25 -3.45
N GLN A 226 -15.52 -12.97 -2.50
CA GLN A 226 -15.87 -12.83 -1.07
C GLN A 226 -15.66 -11.40 -0.54
N TRP A 227 -14.61 -10.69 -0.96
CA TRP A 227 -14.33 -9.32 -0.51
C TRP A 227 -15.35 -8.32 -1.07
N LYS A 228 -15.75 -8.48 -2.33
CA LYS A 228 -16.79 -7.63 -2.94
C LYS A 228 -18.16 -7.93 -2.33
N SER A 229 -18.52 -9.21 -2.16
CA SER A 229 -19.82 -9.61 -1.63
C SER A 229 -20.07 -9.12 -0.20
N ALA A 230 -19.02 -8.99 0.62
CA ALA A 230 -19.11 -8.43 1.96
C ALA A 230 -19.60 -6.96 1.98
N HIS A 231 -19.53 -6.28 0.84
CA HIS A 231 -19.95 -4.88 0.69
C HIS A 231 -21.21 -4.71 -0.19
N ALA A 232 -21.88 -5.82 -0.52
CA ALA A 232 -23.11 -5.77 -1.30
C ALA A 232 -24.24 -5.13 -0.49
N ILE A 233 -24.98 -4.19 -1.10
CA ILE A 233 -26.10 -3.50 -0.50
C ILE A 233 -27.42 -3.85 -1.21
N GLN A 234 -28.55 -3.62 -0.54
CA GLN A 234 -29.86 -3.73 -1.16
C GLN A 234 -30.15 -2.48 -1.98
N THR A 235 -30.05 -2.53 -3.30
CA THR A 235 -30.32 -1.41 -4.19
C THR A 235 -30.92 -1.85 -5.52
N LYS A 236 -31.66 -0.94 -6.16
CA LYS A 236 -32.16 -1.07 -7.53
C LYS A 236 -31.23 -0.50 -8.57
N ASP A 237 -30.19 0.22 -8.15
CA ASP A 237 -29.20 0.82 -9.03
C ASP A 237 -28.42 -0.25 -9.78
N ARG A 238 -28.18 -0.02 -11.07
CA ARG A 238 -27.45 -0.96 -11.93
C ARG A 238 -26.26 -0.32 -12.63
N THR A 239 -26.22 0.99 -12.66
CA THR A 239 -25.12 1.75 -13.28
C THR A 239 -24.48 2.70 -12.28
N LEU A 240 -23.25 3.13 -12.56
CA LEU A 240 -22.60 4.18 -11.78
C LEU A 240 -23.44 5.47 -11.75
N ALA A 241 -24.09 5.81 -12.88
CA ALA A 241 -24.95 6.98 -12.98
C ALA A 241 -26.18 6.89 -12.05
N ASP A 242 -26.70 5.69 -11.82
CA ASP A 242 -27.80 5.49 -10.87
C ASP A 242 -27.31 5.67 -9.43
N ALA A 243 -26.20 5.02 -9.09
CA ALA A 243 -25.64 5.03 -7.73
C ALA A 243 -25.26 6.45 -7.26
N ILE A 244 -24.77 7.30 -8.17
CA ILE A 244 -24.26 8.62 -7.84
C ILE A 244 -25.35 9.67 -7.56
N LYS A 245 -26.60 9.40 -7.99
CA LYS A 245 -27.73 10.32 -7.73
C LYS A 245 -27.96 10.51 -6.25
N GLY A 246 -27.91 11.77 -5.80
CA GLY A 246 -28.09 12.12 -4.40
C GLY A 246 -26.98 11.62 -3.48
N SER A 247 -25.82 11.26 -4.02
CA SER A 247 -24.63 10.97 -3.20
C SER A 247 -23.96 12.27 -2.73
N ASP A 248 -23.31 12.20 -1.56
CA ASP A 248 -22.56 13.31 -0.98
C ASP A 248 -21.08 13.24 -1.33
N ILE A 249 -20.53 12.02 -1.44
CA ILE A 249 -19.11 11.76 -1.65
C ILE A 249 -18.95 10.76 -2.80
N PHE A 250 -18.02 11.04 -3.69
CA PHE A 250 -17.55 10.14 -4.74
C PHE A 250 -16.05 9.89 -4.61
N LEU A 251 -15.65 8.63 -4.51
CA LEU A 251 -14.25 8.20 -4.58
C LEU A 251 -14.00 7.47 -5.90
N GLY A 252 -13.20 8.07 -6.77
CA GLY A 252 -12.83 7.49 -8.06
C GLY A 252 -11.47 6.79 -8.00
N LEU A 253 -11.47 5.48 -7.88
CA LEU A 253 -10.30 4.62 -7.70
C LEU A 253 -10.12 3.61 -8.87
N SER A 254 -10.69 3.92 -10.03
CA SER A 254 -10.63 3.07 -11.21
C SER A 254 -10.00 3.78 -12.41
N VAL A 255 -10.79 4.04 -13.45
CA VAL A 255 -10.29 4.61 -14.70
C VAL A 255 -10.63 6.10 -14.82
N LYS A 256 -9.79 6.83 -15.57
CA LYS A 256 -10.03 8.22 -15.88
C LYS A 256 -11.34 8.39 -16.68
N GLY A 257 -12.14 9.41 -16.32
CA GLY A 257 -13.34 9.79 -17.06
C GLY A 257 -14.59 8.98 -16.72
N ALA A 258 -14.55 8.14 -15.68
CA ALA A 258 -15.72 7.42 -15.20
C ALA A 258 -16.81 8.37 -14.65
N LEU A 259 -16.40 9.47 -14.02
CA LEU A 259 -17.30 10.53 -13.52
C LEU A 259 -17.47 11.61 -14.59
N THR A 260 -18.73 11.84 -15.03
CA THR A 260 -19.06 12.88 -15.99
C THR A 260 -19.63 14.13 -15.31
N THR A 261 -19.62 15.26 -16.02
CA THR A 261 -20.21 16.52 -15.52
C THR A 261 -21.72 16.38 -15.23
N GLU A 262 -22.40 15.56 -16.03
CA GLU A 262 -23.84 15.28 -15.86
C GLU A 262 -24.10 14.51 -14.57
N MET A 263 -23.27 13.51 -14.27
CA MET A 263 -23.35 12.75 -13.01
C MET A 263 -23.13 13.67 -11.79
N ILE A 264 -22.13 14.56 -11.83
CA ILE A 264 -21.86 15.50 -10.74
C ILE A 264 -23.09 16.38 -10.43
N LYS A 265 -23.80 16.80 -11.45
CA LYS A 265 -25.02 17.63 -11.29
C LYS A 265 -26.18 16.90 -10.59
N THR A 266 -26.16 15.56 -10.57
CA THR A 266 -27.14 14.71 -9.89
C THR A 266 -26.82 14.42 -8.43
N MET A 267 -25.62 14.75 -7.98
CA MET A 267 -25.20 14.60 -6.59
C MET A 267 -25.91 15.60 -5.66
N ASN A 268 -25.80 15.39 -4.36
CA ASN A 268 -26.31 16.32 -3.35
C ASN A 268 -25.64 17.71 -3.43
N LYS A 269 -26.23 18.70 -2.75
CA LYS A 269 -25.62 20.03 -2.64
C LYS A 269 -24.25 19.98 -2.01
N ASN A 270 -23.29 20.69 -2.60
CA ASN A 270 -21.88 20.72 -2.17
C ASN A 270 -21.23 19.33 -2.15
N PRO A 271 -21.25 18.59 -3.26
CA PRO A 271 -20.70 17.25 -3.32
C PRO A 271 -19.17 17.29 -3.13
N LYS A 272 -18.63 16.23 -2.57
CA LYS A 272 -17.19 16.00 -2.46
C LYS A 272 -16.81 14.90 -3.46
N TYR A 273 -15.82 15.15 -4.27
CA TYR A 273 -15.27 14.12 -5.13
C TYR A 273 -13.75 14.09 -5.02
N LEU A 274 -13.23 12.93 -4.71
CA LEU A 274 -11.82 12.61 -4.72
C LEU A 274 -11.59 11.63 -5.88
N GLN A 275 -10.77 12.01 -6.81
CA GLN A 275 -10.42 11.16 -7.94
C GLN A 275 -8.91 11.01 -8.01
N TRP A 276 -8.45 9.81 -7.79
CA TRP A 276 -7.04 9.45 -7.94
C TRP A 276 -6.74 9.27 -9.43
N LEU A 277 -6.14 10.30 -10.01
CA LEU A 277 -5.62 10.24 -11.37
C LEU A 277 -4.15 9.92 -11.29
N THR A 278 -3.77 8.73 -11.70
CA THR A 278 -2.36 8.44 -11.91
C THR A 278 -1.81 9.42 -12.98
N PRO A 279 -0.84 10.29 -12.66
CA PRO A 279 -0.35 11.34 -13.57
C PRO A 279 0.36 10.82 -14.83
N ILE A 280 0.63 9.51 -14.86
CA ILE A 280 1.47 8.81 -15.84
C ILE A 280 1.08 9.10 -17.28
N LEU A 281 -0.21 9.10 -17.61
CA LEU A 281 -0.65 9.36 -18.98
C LEU A 281 -0.37 10.80 -19.48
N LYS A 282 -0.26 11.77 -18.57
CA LYS A 282 0.15 13.14 -18.96
C LYS A 282 1.65 13.24 -19.21
N LEU A 283 2.46 12.49 -18.47
CA LEU A 283 3.91 12.48 -18.61
C LEU A 283 4.34 11.75 -19.89
N ILE A 284 3.78 10.57 -20.14
CA ILE A 284 4.03 9.77 -21.35
C ILE A 284 3.66 10.56 -22.61
N ARG A 285 2.50 11.24 -22.64
CA ARG A 285 2.12 12.10 -23.76
C ARG A 285 3.03 13.32 -23.95
N LYS A 286 3.67 13.83 -22.88
CA LYS A 286 4.68 14.89 -22.99
C LYS A 286 6.03 14.38 -23.50
N LEU A 287 6.40 13.16 -23.13
CA LEU A 287 7.66 12.52 -23.56
C LEU A 287 7.57 12.01 -25.00
N GLN A 288 6.40 11.58 -25.47
CA GLN A 288 6.18 11.17 -26.85
C GLN A 288 6.05 12.33 -27.83
N LYS A 289 5.91 13.57 -27.34
CA LYS A 289 5.85 14.79 -28.16
C LYS A 289 7.19 15.55 -28.23
N LYS A 290 8.25 15.02 -27.63
CA LYS A 290 9.64 15.44 -27.81
C LYS A 290 10.40 14.41 -28.64
#